data_48b0ccf405c9c4e20567004e7446f998
#
_entry.id   48b0ccf405c9c4e20567004e7446f998
#
_cell.length_a   1.000
_cell.length_b   1.000
_cell.length_c   1.000
_cell.angle_alpha   90.00
_cell.angle_beta   90.00
_cell.angle_gamma   90.00
#
_symmetry.space_group_name_H-M   'P 1'
#
loop_
_entity.id
_entity.type
_entity.pdbx_description
1 polymer ?
#
loop_
_entity_poly.entity_id
_entity_poly.type
_entity_poly.pdbx_seq_one_letter_code
_entity_poly.pdbx_strand_id
1 'polypeptide(L)'
;MKLLKIENGCGHFRLESGDYSPVDKISKDDLLRLVNVALSDAHVEFDAYDENVIQNHAHQVIYKSVIRNLQSLRERKREFVDESARLYLEDYEKYRAATVG
;
A
#
# COMPACT_ATOMS: atom_id res chain seq x y z
N MET A 1 8.21 -0.14 8.50
CA MET A 1 8.56 -1.32 7.66
C MET A 1 8.57 -0.91 6.20
N LYS A 2 9.68 -1.11 5.50
CA LYS A 2 9.78 -0.79 4.09
C LYS A 2 9.43 -2.02 3.24
N LEU A 3 8.37 -1.95 2.44
CA LEU A 3 7.92 -3.06 1.60
C LEU A 3 8.59 -3.10 0.24
N LEU A 4 8.95 -1.95 -0.32
CA LEU A 4 9.63 -1.84 -1.60
C LEU A 4 10.85 -0.96 -1.42
N LYS A 5 11.99 -1.38 -1.98
CA LYS A 5 13.21 -0.56 -1.94
C LYS A 5 13.93 -0.60 -3.29
N ILE A 6 14.70 0.46 -3.55
CA ILE A 6 15.57 0.56 -4.71
C ILE A 6 17.01 0.55 -4.21
N GLU A 7 17.80 -0.41 -4.68
CA GLU A 7 19.18 -0.57 -4.29
C GLU A 7 19.99 -1.07 -5.47
N ASN A 8 21.17 -0.49 -5.68
CA ASN A 8 22.09 -0.87 -6.76
C ASN A 8 21.44 -0.87 -8.16
N GLY A 9 20.56 0.07 -8.43
CA GLY A 9 19.88 0.20 -9.70
C GLY A 9 18.75 -0.80 -9.94
N CYS A 10 18.37 -1.56 -8.91
CA CYS A 10 17.34 -2.59 -8.99
C CYS A 10 16.24 -2.36 -7.97
N GLY A 11 15.00 -2.70 -8.35
CA GLY A 11 13.87 -2.70 -7.44
C GLY A 11 13.79 -4.02 -6.67
N HIS A 12 13.41 -3.94 -5.40
CA HIS A 12 13.29 -5.09 -4.51
C HIS A 12 11.97 -5.03 -3.73
N PHE A 13 11.45 -6.19 -3.37
CA PHE A 13 10.28 -6.31 -2.49
C PHE A 13 10.63 -7.09 -1.24
N ARG A 14 9.94 -6.81 -0.14
CA ARG A 14 10.17 -7.45 1.15
C ARG A 14 9.55 -8.85 1.19
N LEU A 15 10.34 -9.83 1.58
CA LEU A 15 9.89 -11.19 1.86
C LEU A 15 9.28 -11.26 3.28
N GLU A 16 8.53 -12.33 3.53
CA GLU A 16 7.97 -12.59 4.85
C GLU A 16 9.03 -12.66 5.96
N SER A 17 10.21 -13.18 5.62
CA SER A 17 11.35 -13.28 6.53
C SER A 17 11.95 -11.92 6.92
N GLY A 18 11.64 -10.86 6.19
CA GLY A 18 12.25 -9.55 6.37
C GLY A 18 13.38 -9.26 5.38
N ASP A 19 13.82 -10.24 4.63
CA ASP A 19 14.79 -10.06 3.56
C ASP A 19 14.13 -9.46 2.33
N TYR A 20 14.94 -9.08 1.33
CA TYR A 20 14.45 -8.48 0.09
C TYR A 20 14.84 -9.37 -1.10
N SER A 21 13.96 -9.39 -2.10
CA SER A 21 14.17 -10.13 -3.33
C SER A 21 13.93 -9.20 -4.54
N PRO A 22 14.60 -9.44 -5.68
CA PRO A 22 14.35 -8.62 -6.89
C PRO A 22 12.88 -8.66 -7.31
N VAL A 23 12.34 -7.50 -7.75
CA VAL A 23 10.92 -7.37 -8.10
C VAL A 23 10.50 -8.25 -9.27
N ASP A 24 11.43 -8.63 -10.16
CA ASP A 24 11.12 -9.52 -11.29
C ASP A 24 10.83 -10.96 -10.85
N LYS A 25 11.09 -11.30 -9.60
CA LYS A 25 10.79 -12.62 -9.01
C LYS A 25 9.53 -12.61 -8.16
N ILE A 26 8.79 -11.52 -8.15
CA ILE A 26 7.58 -11.41 -7.34
C ILE A 26 6.50 -12.36 -7.85
N SER A 27 5.89 -13.10 -6.94
CA SER A 27 4.79 -14.02 -7.26
C SER A 27 3.44 -13.38 -6.90
N LYS A 28 2.36 -14.02 -7.33
CA LYS A 28 1.00 -13.59 -6.95
C LYS A 28 0.83 -13.63 -5.44
N ASP A 29 1.35 -14.66 -4.77
CA ASP A 29 1.27 -14.78 -3.31
C ASP A 29 2.04 -13.66 -2.62
N ASP A 30 3.21 -13.29 -3.13
CA ASP A 30 3.98 -12.16 -2.64
C ASP A 30 3.20 -10.85 -2.75
N LEU A 31 2.56 -10.61 -3.91
CA LEU A 31 1.73 -9.43 -4.12
C LEU A 31 0.57 -9.37 -3.13
N LEU A 32 -0.14 -10.48 -2.93
CA LEU A 32 -1.25 -10.54 -1.98
C LEU A 32 -0.78 -10.27 -0.56
N ARG A 33 0.38 -10.78 -0.17
CA ARG A 33 0.96 -10.52 1.14
C ARG A 33 1.31 -9.05 1.32
N LEU A 34 1.94 -8.42 0.31
CA LEU A 34 2.27 -7.00 0.36
C LEU A 34 1.01 -6.14 0.45
N VAL A 35 -0.03 -6.48 -0.30
CA VAL A 35 -1.32 -5.78 -0.24
C VAL A 35 -1.91 -5.87 1.17
N ASN A 36 -1.94 -7.07 1.75
CA ASN A 36 -2.47 -7.27 3.10
C ASN A 36 -1.70 -6.47 4.14
N VAL A 37 -0.38 -6.45 4.07
CA VAL A 37 0.47 -5.67 4.98
C VAL A 37 0.23 -4.17 4.78
N ALA A 38 0.17 -3.71 3.53
CA ALA A 38 -0.06 -2.29 3.22
C ALA A 38 -1.43 -1.80 3.73
N LEU A 39 -2.44 -2.66 3.72
CA LEU A 39 -3.78 -2.32 4.20
C LEU A 39 -3.91 -2.40 5.72
N SER A 40 -3.13 -3.24 6.39
CA SER A 40 -3.24 -3.48 7.83
C SER A 40 -2.25 -2.70 8.69
N ASP A 41 -1.15 -2.22 8.12
CA ASP A 41 -0.09 -1.51 8.84
C ASP A 41 0.02 -0.06 8.35
N ALA A 42 -0.16 0.90 9.25
CA ALA A 42 -0.05 2.33 8.94
C ALA A 42 1.41 2.81 8.80
N HIS A 43 2.37 2.00 9.21
CA HIS A 43 3.79 2.36 9.21
C HIS A 43 4.59 1.77 8.05
N VAL A 44 3.92 1.30 7.00
CA VAL A 44 4.61 0.80 5.81
C VAL A 44 5.20 1.96 5.00
N GLU A 45 6.37 1.71 4.42
CA GLU A 45 7.08 2.67 3.59
C GLU A 45 7.42 2.03 2.24
N PHE A 46 7.60 2.87 1.24
CA PHE A 46 8.04 2.47 -0.10
C PHE A 46 9.08 3.48 -0.59
N ASP A 47 10.15 3.00 -1.22
CA ASP A 47 11.01 3.90 -1.99
C ASP A 47 10.25 4.37 -3.23
N ALA A 48 10.19 5.67 -3.46
CA ALA A 48 9.50 6.23 -4.62
C ALA A 48 10.12 5.72 -5.92
N TYR A 49 9.29 5.45 -6.92
CA TYR A 49 9.78 5.03 -8.22
C TYR A 49 10.60 6.17 -8.86
N ASP A 50 11.78 5.82 -9.34
CA ASP A 50 12.66 6.75 -10.04
C ASP A 50 13.32 6.01 -11.22
N GLU A 51 12.95 6.37 -12.44
CA GLU A 51 13.47 5.75 -13.65
C GLU A 51 14.95 6.02 -13.87
N ASN A 52 15.50 7.05 -13.24
CA ASN A 52 16.94 7.36 -13.32
C ASN A 52 17.77 6.48 -12.38
N VAL A 53 17.16 5.92 -11.35
CA VAL A 53 17.82 5.08 -10.34
C VAL A 53 17.73 3.60 -10.70
N ILE A 54 16.56 3.14 -11.19
CA ILE A 54 16.38 1.75 -11.63
C ILE A 54 16.85 1.64 -13.07
N GLN A 55 17.95 0.91 -13.27
CA GLN A 55 18.57 0.77 -14.59
C GLN A 55 18.00 -0.40 -15.39
N ASN A 56 17.49 -1.43 -14.74
CA ASN A 56 16.89 -2.59 -15.40
C ASN A 56 15.47 -2.28 -15.86
N HIS A 57 15.23 -2.38 -17.19
CA HIS A 57 13.93 -2.03 -17.76
C HIS A 57 12.77 -2.90 -17.21
N ALA A 58 13.00 -4.20 -17.05
CA ALA A 58 11.98 -5.09 -16.48
C ALA A 58 11.64 -4.67 -15.05
N HIS A 59 12.63 -4.30 -14.25
CA HIS A 59 12.43 -3.80 -12.89
C HIS A 59 11.67 -2.48 -12.89
N GLN A 60 11.95 -1.59 -13.85
CA GLN A 60 11.21 -0.32 -13.98
C GLN A 60 9.71 -0.58 -14.14
N VAL A 61 9.34 -1.45 -15.07
CA VAL A 61 7.94 -1.75 -15.38
C VAL A 61 7.24 -2.39 -14.16
N ILE A 62 7.86 -3.41 -13.59
CA ILE A 62 7.28 -4.16 -12.48
C ILE A 62 7.18 -3.30 -11.21
N TYR A 63 8.25 -2.62 -10.85
CA TYR A 63 8.30 -1.76 -9.65
C TYR A 63 7.26 -0.65 -9.73
N LYS A 64 7.18 0.01 -10.87
CA LYS A 64 6.21 1.09 -11.11
C LYS A 64 4.77 0.59 -10.96
N SER A 65 4.48 -0.58 -11.51
CA SER A 65 3.15 -1.20 -11.40
C SER A 65 2.80 -1.55 -9.96
N VAL A 66 3.72 -2.19 -9.24
CA VAL A 66 3.49 -2.61 -7.86
C VAL A 66 3.31 -1.40 -6.93
N ILE A 67 4.20 -0.41 -7.02
CA ILE A 67 4.12 0.76 -6.13
C ILE A 67 2.85 1.57 -6.38
N ARG A 68 2.43 1.74 -7.64
CA ARG A 68 1.19 2.44 -7.98
C ARG A 68 -0.02 1.74 -7.38
N ASN A 69 -0.08 0.41 -7.51
CA ASN A 69 -1.19 -0.36 -6.98
C ASN A 69 -1.25 -0.30 -5.46
N LEU A 70 -0.12 -0.41 -4.77
CA LEU A 70 -0.08 -0.34 -3.31
C LEU A 70 -0.45 1.06 -2.80
N GLN A 71 0.04 2.11 -3.43
CA GLN A 71 -0.31 3.49 -3.07
C GLN A 71 -1.79 3.76 -3.30
N SER A 72 -2.34 3.33 -4.45
CA SER A 72 -3.75 3.49 -4.77
C SER A 72 -4.66 2.78 -3.76
N LEU A 73 -4.30 1.57 -3.36
CA LEU A 73 -5.05 0.82 -2.34
C LEU A 73 -5.02 1.51 -0.98
N ARG A 74 -3.90 2.08 -0.58
CA ARG A 74 -3.79 2.83 0.68
C ARG A 74 -4.67 4.10 0.65
N GLU A 75 -4.67 4.82 -0.46
CA GLU A 75 -5.52 6.01 -0.64
C GLU A 75 -7.00 5.65 -0.58
N ARG A 76 -7.41 4.57 -1.27
CA ARG A 76 -8.79 4.09 -1.25
C ARG A 76 -9.22 3.67 0.15
N LYS A 77 -8.35 3.00 0.89
CA LYS A 77 -8.64 2.63 2.27
C LYS A 77 -8.87 3.85 3.15
N ARG A 78 -8.02 4.87 3.01
CA ARG A 78 -8.15 6.12 3.77
C ARG A 78 -9.49 6.79 3.47
N GLU A 79 -9.85 6.93 2.19
CA GLU A 79 -11.13 7.50 1.78
C GLU A 79 -12.31 6.71 2.33
N PHE A 80 -12.25 5.40 2.24
CA PHE A 80 -13.30 4.52 2.74
C PHE A 80 -13.48 4.65 4.25
N VAL A 81 -12.40 4.71 5.01
CA VAL A 81 -12.44 4.88 6.47
C VAL A 81 -13.04 6.24 6.84
N ASP A 82 -12.59 7.30 6.16
CA ASP A 82 -13.10 8.67 6.39
C ASP A 82 -14.59 8.76 6.09
N GLU A 83 -15.04 8.19 4.98
CA GLU A 83 -16.44 8.16 4.59
C GLU A 83 -17.29 7.35 5.58
N SER A 84 -16.82 6.18 5.99
CA SER A 84 -17.50 5.33 6.98
C SER A 84 -17.64 6.03 8.32
N ALA A 85 -16.58 6.71 8.76
CA ALA A 85 -16.62 7.48 10.01
C ALA A 85 -17.65 8.61 9.94
N ARG A 86 -17.72 9.32 8.80
CA ARG A 86 -18.69 10.40 8.60
C ARG A 86 -20.12 9.86 8.64
N LEU A 87 -20.39 8.76 7.96
CA LEU A 87 -21.73 8.13 7.95
C LEU A 87 -22.13 7.67 9.35
N TYR A 88 -21.19 7.10 10.09
CA TYR A 88 -21.44 6.68 11.47
C TYR A 88 -21.82 7.87 12.36
N LEU A 89 -21.11 8.98 12.22
CA LEU A 89 -21.40 10.20 13.00
C LEU A 89 -22.77 10.79 12.65
N GLU A 90 -23.15 10.79 11.37
CA GLU A 90 -24.48 11.25 10.93
C GLU A 90 -25.58 10.39 11.55
N ASP A 91 -25.44 9.08 11.53
CA ASP A 91 -26.42 8.16 12.11
C ASP A 91 -26.51 8.33 13.63
N TYR A 92 -25.35 8.51 14.29
CA TYR A 92 -25.32 8.75 15.73
C TYR A 92 -26.03 10.04 16.10
N GLU A 93 -25.84 11.11 15.37
CA GLU A 93 -26.50 12.39 15.60
C GLU A 93 -28.01 12.28 15.42
N LYS A 94 -28.47 11.57 14.40
CA LYS A 94 -29.89 11.31 14.17
C LYS A 94 -30.49 10.52 15.33
N TYR A 95 -29.83 9.48 15.77
CA TYR A 95 -30.27 8.67 16.89
C TYR A 95 -30.38 9.50 18.18
N ARG A 96 -29.36 10.29 18.45
CA ARG A 96 -29.31 11.18 19.60
C ARG A 96 -30.45 12.19 19.59
N ALA A 97 -30.74 12.80 18.45
CA ALA A 97 -31.85 13.73 18.28
C ALA A 97 -33.20 13.06 18.53
N ALA A 98 -33.37 11.83 18.08
CA ALA A 98 -34.59 11.06 18.28
C ALA A 98 -34.83 10.66 19.73
N THR A 99 -33.77 10.41 20.50
CA THR A 99 -33.88 10.01 21.92
C THR A 99 -34.06 11.18 22.88
N VAL A 100 -33.62 12.36 22.49
CA VAL A 100 -33.75 13.58 23.32
C VAL A 100 -35.08 14.27 23.15
N GLY A 101 -35.69 14.03 21.99
CA GLY A 101 -37.04 14.55 21.71
C GLY A 101 -38.09 13.65 22.27
#